data_ce00102a72d6556160f5298d1af11ace
#
_entry.id   ce00102a72d6556160f5298d1af11ace
#
_cell.length_a   1.000
_cell.length_b   1.000
_cell.length_c   1.000
_cell.angle_alpha   90.00
_cell.angle_beta   90.00
_cell.angle_gamma   90.00
#
_symmetry.space_group_name_H-M   'P 1'
#
loop_
_entity.id
_entity.type
_entity.pdbx_description
1 polymer ?
#
loop_
_entity_poly.entity_id
_entity_poly.type
_entity_poly.pdbx_seq_one_letter_code
_entity_poly.pdbx_strand_id
1 'polypeptide(L)'
;HDALPISTIFSEWYSLDLVKNQDGDVVGCTAICIETGEVVYFKANATILATGGAGRIYQSTTNAHINTGDGVGMAVRAGVPLQDMEMWQFHPTGIAGAGVLVTEGCRGEGGYLLNKDGERFMERYAPNAKDLAGRDVVARSIMIEIREGRGCDGPWGPHAKLKLDHLGKEVLE
;
A
#
# COMPACT_ATOMS: atom_id res chain seq x y z
N HIS A 1 25.70 -26.02 3.31
CA HIS A 1 25.14 -26.30 1.99
C HIS A 1 25.66 -25.23 1.05
N ASP A 2 26.75 -25.54 0.35
CA ASP A 2 27.38 -24.72 -0.69
C ASP A 2 26.58 -24.92 -2.00
N ALA A 3 25.33 -24.47 -2.01
CA ALA A 3 24.64 -24.28 -3.27
C ALA A 3 25.31 -23.07 -3.93
N LEU A 4 25.88 -23.26 -5.11
CA LEU A 4 26.32 -22.17 -5.94
C LEU A 4 25.19 -21.14 -6.04
N PRO A 5 25.46 -19.84 -5.94
CA PRO A 5 24.42 -18.83 -6.03
C PRO A 5 23.72 -18.98 -7.38
N ILE A 6 22.46 -19.37 -7.37
CA ILE A 6 21.62 -19.52 -8.55
C ILE A 6 21.31 -18.15 -9.16
N SER A 7 21.53 -17.07 -8.38
CA SER A 7 21.21 -15.70 -8.76
C SER A 7 22.34 -14.74 -8.38
N THR A 8 22.50 -13.69 -9.17
CA THR A 8 23.33 -12.53 -8.84
C THR A 8 22.42 -11.41 -8.38
N ILE A 9 22.75 -10.80 -7.24
CA ILE A 9 22.02 -9.67 -6.67
C ILE A 9 22.83 -8.39 -6.94
N PHE A 10 22.16 -7.41 -7.54
CA PHE A 10 22.71 -6.08 -7.77
C PHE A 10 22.05 -5.11 -6.77
N SER A 11 22.71 -4.92 -5.61
CA SER A 11 22.27 -3.94 -4.60
C SER A 11 22.66 -2.52 -5.03
N GLU A 12 21.87 -1.51 -4.61
CA GLU A 12 22.11 -0.09 -4.94
C GLU A 12 22.06 0.20 -6.46
N TRP A 13 21.23 -0.55 -7.18
CA TRP A 13 20.93 -0.33 -8.59
C TRP A 13 19.47 0.09 -8.77
N TYR A 14 19.27 1.15 -9.53
CA TYR A 14 17.94 1.66 -9.84
C TYR A 14 17.57 1.35 -11.29
N SER A 15 16.50 0.59 -11.50
CA SER A 15 16.00 0.24 -12.84
C SER A 15 15.35 1.45 -13.49
N LEU A 16 15.74 1.76 -14.72
CA LEU A 16 15.26 2.91 -15.47
C LEU A 16 14.12 2.54 -16.43
N ASP A 17 14.39 1.68 -17.41
CA ASP A 17 13.43 1.32 -18.45
C ASP A 17 13.59 -0.13 -18.92
N LEU A 18 12.48 -0.69 -19.44
CA LEU A 18 12.51 -1.94 -20.20
C LEU A 18 13.06 -1.68 -21.60
N VAL A 19 13.91 -2.59 -22.08
CA VAL A 19 14.47 -2.55 -23.42
C VAL A 19 13.70 -3.51 -24.32
N LYS A 20 13.26 -3.02 -25.48
CA LYS A 20 12.54 -3.82 -26.48
C LYS A 20 13.38 -3.99 -27.75
N ASN A 21 13.24 -5.14 -28.40
CA ASN A 21 13.78 -5.40 -29.75
C ASN A 21 12.86 -4.78 -30.83
N GLN A 22 13.23 -4.99 -32.10
CA GLN A 22 12.45 -4.50 -33.23
C GLN A 22 11.08 -5.18 -33.36
N ASP A 23 10.95 -6.40 -32.86
CA ASP A 23 9.69 -7.17 -32.84
C ASP A 23 8.76 -6.76 -31.71
N GLY A 24 9.24 -5.92 -30.77
CA GLY A 24 8.49 -5.43 -29.64
C GLY A 24 8.64 -6.28 -28.37
N ASP A 25 9.45 -7.33 -28.37
CA ASP A 25 9.70 -8.17 -27.22
C ASP A 25 10.63 -7.48 -26.22
N VAL A 26 10.37 -7.67 -24.92
CA VAL A 26 11.25 -7.19 -23.86
C VAL A 26 12.48 -8.10 -23.78
N VAL A 27 13.66 -7.52 -24.04
CA VAL A 27 14.96 -8.22 -24.06
C VAL A 27 15.88 -7.84 -22.90
N GLY A 28 15.36 -7.15 -21.92
CA GLY A 28 16.08 -6.75 -20.72
C GLY A 28 15.63 -5.41 -20.16
N CYS A 29 16.48 -4.82 -19.34
CA CYS A 29 16.24 -3.50 -18.78
C CYS A 29 17.54 -2.69 -18.71
N THR A 30 17.41 -1.37 -18.63
CA THR A 30 18.51 -0.48 -18.24
C THR A 30 18.41 -0.18 -16.75
N ALA A 31 19.56 -0.03 -16.09
CA ALA A 31 19.65 0.38 -14.71
C ALA A 31 20.88 1.25 -14.48
N ILE A 32 20.80 2.10 -13.45
CA ILE A 32 21.89 2.95 -13.02
C ILE A 32 22.43 2.46 -11.68
N CYS A 33 23.73 2.35 -11.57
CA CYS A 33 24.40 2.16 -10.28
C CYS A 33 24.32 3.47 -9.50
N ILE A 34 23.70 3.46 -8.32
CA ILE A 34 23.52 4.67 -7.51
C ILE A 34 24.86 5.24 -7.03
N GLU A 35 25.81 4.37 -6.71
CA GLU A 35 27.13 4.76 -6.21
C GLU A 35 27.97 5.44 -7.29
N THR A 36 28.01 4.88 -8.50
CA THR A 36 28.95 5.34 -9.55
C THR A 36 28.29 6.22 -10.61
N GLY A 37 26.96 6.18 -10.73
CA GLY A 37 26.22 6.83 -11.81
C GLY A 37 26.32 6.12 -13.15
N GLU A 38 26.97 4.95 -13.20
CA GLU A 38 27.09 4.16 -14.42
C GLU A 38 25.72 3.60 -14.85
N VAL A 39 25.39 3.74 -16.12
CA VAL A 39 24.19 3.15 -16.72
C VAL A 39 24.55 1.90 -17.48
N VAL A 40 23.91 0.78 -17.15
CA VAL A 40 24.17 -0.53 -17.74
C VAL A 40 22.89 -1.11 -18.34
N TYR A 41 23.05 -1.82 -19.44
CA TYR A 41 22.00 -2.65 -20.05
C TYR A 41 22.14 -4.10 -19.57
N PHE A 42 21.13 -4.59 -18.86
CA PHE A 42 21.00 -5.98 -18.48
C PHE A 42 20.21 -6.73 -19.54
N LYS A 43 20.91 -7.49 -20.38
CA LYS A 43 20.26 -8.34 -21.38
C LYS A 43 19.67 -9.58 -20.73
N ALA A 44 18.42 -9.90 -21.03
CA ALA A 44 17.71 -11.05 -20.48
C ALA A 44 16.74 -11.65 -21.50
N ASN A 45 16.54 -12.98 -21.43
CA ASN A 45 15.53 -13.67 -22.24
C ASN A 45 14.11 -13.47 -21.68
N ALA A 46 13.99 -13.14 -20.39
CA ALA A 46 12.74 -12.78 -19.72
C ALA A 46 13.02 -11.76 -18.62
N THR A 47 12.12 -10.84 -18.42
CA THR A 47 12.20 -9.83 -17.36
C THR A 47 10.96 -9.92 -16.48
N ILE A 48 11.17 -10.06 -15.18
CA ILE A 48 10.10 -10.10 -14.19
C ILE A 48 10.07 -8.76 -13.45
N LEU A 49 8.94 -8.06 -13.51
CA LEU A 49 8.70 -6.86 -12.71
C LEU A 49 8.15 -7.28 -11.33
N ALA A 50 8.96 -7.11 -10.30
CA ALA A 50 8.60 -7.37 -8.91
C ALA A 50 8.88 -6.13 -8.04
N THR A 51 8.52 -4.95 -8.54
CA THR A 51 8.88 -3.63 -8.02
C THR A 51 8.01 -3.16 -6.85
N GLY A 52 7.15 -4.02 -6.33
CA GLY A 52 6.26 -3.70 -5.22
C GLY A 52 5.14 -2.74 -5.60
N GLY A 53 4.58 -2.10 -4.59
CA GLY A 53 3.44 -1.21 -4.74
C GLY A 53 3.79 0.21 -5.21
N ALA A 54 2.76 1.02 -5.35
CA ALA A 54 2.86 2.42 -5.78
C ALA A 54 2.16 3.37 -4.80
N GLY A 55 2.01 2.99 -3.53
CA GLY A 55 1.24 3.76 -2.56
C GLY A 55 1.77 5.17 -2.29
N ARG A 56 3.04 5.45 -2.63
CA ARG A 56 3.66 6.80 -2.45
C ARG A 56 3.18 7.83 -3.46
N ILE A 57 2.33 7.48 -4.41
CA ILE A 57 1.60 8.46 -5.22
C ILE A 57 0.52 9.19 -4.43
N TYR A 58 0.11 8.66 -3.28
CA TYR A 58 -0.88 9.29 -2.38
C TYR A 58 -0.19 10.10 -1.30
N GLN A 59 -0.79 11.22 -0.92
CA GLN A 59 -0.29 12.10 0.14
C GLN A 59 -0.19 11.37 1.49
N SER A 60 -1.21 10.55 1.81
CA SER A 60 -1.27 9.76 3.02
C SER A 60 -1.17 8.29 2.66
N THR A 61 -0.12 7.62 3.13
CA THR A 61 0.14 6.22 2.78
C THR A 61 0.98 5.55 3.86
N THR A 62 0.74 4.25 4.05
CA THR A 62 1.52 3.38 4.93
C THR A 62 2.64 2.64 4.19
N ASN A 63 2.76 2.84 2.88
CA ASN A 63 3.81 2.22 2.08
C ASN A 63 5.19 2.81 2.36
N ALA A 64 6.22 2.00 2.18
CA ALA A 64 7.62 2.44 2.25
C ALA A 64 7.91 3.54 1.23
N HIS A 65 8.91 4.37 1.51
CA HIS A 65 9.29 5.49 0.66
C HIS A 65 9.68 5.10 -0.77
N ILE A 66 10.17 3.88 -0.95
CA ILE A 66 10.58 3.32 -2.25
C ILE A 66 9.40 2.88 -3.13
N ASN A 67 8.18 2.83 -2.61
CA ASN A 67 7.00 2.35 -3.35
C ASN A 67 6.40 3.49 -4.19
N THR A 68 7.14 3.97 -5.14
CA THR A 68 6.85 5.15 -5.98
C THR A 68 6.14 4.82 -7.30
N GLY A 69 5.98 3.52 -7.62
CA GLY A 69 5.29 3.08 -8.83
C GLY A 69 6.17 3.03 -10.08
N ASP A 70 7.48 3.03 -9.90
CA ASP A 70 8.44 3.07 -11.02
C ASP A 70 8.28 1.88 -11.97
N GLY A 71 7.99 0.67 -11.44
CA GLY A 71 7.75 -0.50 -12.30
C GLY A 71 6.51 -0.35 -13.18
N VAL A 72 5.44 0.26 -12.66
CA VAL A 72 4.26 0.61 -13.47
C VAL A 72 4.63 1.64 -14.53
N GLY A 73 5.41 2.66 -14.16
CA GLY A 73 5.93 3.66 -15.09
C GLY A 73 6.77 3.05 -16.22
N MET A 74 7.68 2.12 -15.89
CA MET A 74 8.48 1.37 -16.88
C MET A 74 7.59 0.57 -17.82
N ALA A 75 6.56 -0.11 -17.32
CA ALA A 75 5.62 -0.86 -18.14
C ALA A 75 4.87 0.04 -19.12
N VAL A 76 4.37 1.19 -18.67
CA VAL A 76 3.68 2.18 -19.53
C VAL A 76 4.62 2.70 -20.62
N ARG A 77 5.84 3.10 -20.28
CA ARG A 77 6.82 3.60 -21.26
C ARG A 77 7.21 2.55 -22.29
N ALA A 78 7.20 1.28 -21.88
CA ALA A 78 7.42 0.15 -22.79
C ALA A 78 6.20 -0.21 -23.65
N GLY A 79 5.06 0.47 -23.47
CA GLY A 79 3.82 0.20 -24.21
C GLY A 79 3.06 -1.05 -23.72
N VAL A 80 3.35 -1.52 -22.51
CA VAL A 80 2.60 -2.62 -21.88
C VAL A 80 1.25 -2.07 -21.40
N PRO A 81 0.11 -2.68 -21.75
CA PRO A 81 -1.19 -2.22 -21.28
C PRO A 81 -1.34 -2.42 -19.77
N LEU A 82 -1.95 -1.44 -19.12
CA LEU A 82 -2.31 -1.52 -17.70
C LEU A 82 -3.80 -1.87 -17.55
N GLN A 83 -4.13 -2.55 -16.47
CA GLN A 83 -5.49 -2.95 -16.16
C GLN A 83 -5.80 -2.71 -14.68
N ASP A 84 -7.06 -2.41 -14.38
CA ASP A 84 -7.60 -2.28 -13.02
C ASP A 84 -6.86 -1.25 -12.15
N MET A 85 -6.39 -0.16 -12.74
CA MET A 85 -5.57 0.86 -12.07
C MET A 85 -6.33 1.61 -10.96
N GLU A 86 -7.65 1.54 -10.93
CA GLU A 86 -8.51 2.06 -9.86
C GLU A 86 -8.65 1.10 -8.66
N MET A 87 -8.23 -0.16 -8.81
CA MET A 87 -8.37 -1.19 -7.78
C MET A 87 -7.27 -1.09 -6.72
N TRP A 88 -7.33 -0.05 -5.90
CA TRP A 88 -6.44 0.15 -4.77
C TRP A 88 -7.05 -0.40 -3.48
N GLN A 89 -6.25 -1.16 -2.72
CA GLN A 89 -6.64 -1.56 -1.38
C GLN A 89 -6.03 -0.60 -0.36
N PHE A 90 -6.87 0.25 0.23
CA PHE A 90 -6.47 1.09 1.33
C PHE A 90 -6.56 0.33 2.65
N HIS A 91 -5.58 0.53 3.53
CA HIS A 91 -5.71 0.04 4.90
C HIS A 91 -6.71 0.93 5.64
N PRO A 92 -7.75 0.33 6.28
CA PRO A 92 -8.84 1.12 6.86
C PRO A 92 -8.45 1.90 8.10
N THR A 93 -7.37 1.50 8.80
CA THR A 93 -6.95 2.14 10.05
C THR A 93 -5.50 2.62 9.96
N GLY A 94 -5.34 3.93 9.85
CA GLY A 94 -4.08 4.65 9.94
C GLY A 94 -4.21 5.81 10.93
N ILE A 95 -3.12 6.17 11.61
CA ILE A 95 -3.09 7.32 12.51
C ILE A 95 -3.17 8.60 11.68
N ALA A 96 -4.22 9.39 11.91
CA ALA A 96 -4.43 10.64 11.21
C ALA A 96 -3.21 11.57 11.36
N GLY A 97 -2.75 12.14 10.25
CA GLY A 97 -1.58 13.03 10.18
C GLY A 97 -0.22 12.32 10.18
N ALA A 98 -0.09 11.17 10.82
CA ALA A 98 1.17 10.43 10.88
C ALA A 98 1.34 9.43 9.72
N GLY A 99 0.25 8.97 9.12
CA GLY A 99 0.27 7.95 8.07
C GLY A 99 0.79 6.58 8.55
N VAL A 100 0.89 6.38 9.86
CA VAL A 100 1.32 5.11 10.46
C VAL A 100 0.16 4.14 10.49
N LEU A 101 0.41 2.91 10.07
CA LEU A 101 -0.59 1.85 10.07
C LEU A 101 -0.91 1.40 11.50
N VAL A 102 -2.20 1.36 11.83
CA VAL A 102 -2.70 0.64 12.99
C VAL A 102 -3.09 -0.76 12.55
N THR A 103 -2.42 -1.77 13.08
CA THR A 103 -2.61 -3.16 12.65
C THR A 103 -4.07 -3.60 12.74
N GLU A 104 -4.48 -4.45 11.81
CA GLU A 104 -5.80 -5.10 11.83
C GLU A 104 -6.02 -5.92 13.11
N GLY A 105 -4.91 -6.42 13.69
CA GLY A 105 -4.92 -7.11 14.97
C GLY A 105 -5.63 -6.34 16.09
N CYS A 106 -5.50 -5.00 16.13
CA CYS A 106 -6.21 -4.19 17.11
C CYS A 106 -7.74 -4.38 17.06
N ARG A 107 -8.30 -4.54 15.85
CA ARG A 107 -9.73 -4.86 15.69
C ARG A 107 -10.01 -6.34 15.94
N GLY A 108 -9.04 -7.21 15.61
CA GLY A 108 -9.08 -8.64 15.90
C GLY A 108 -9.18 -8.92 17.41
N GLU A 109 -8.44 -8.18 18.22
CA GLU A 109 -8.45 -8.26 19.67
C GLU A 109 -9.69 -7.60 20.32
N GLY A 110 -10.61 -7.08 19.52
CA GLY A 110 -11.87 -6.52 20.00
C GLY A 110 -11.98 -5.00 19.95
N GLY A 111 -11.00 -4.32 19.35
CA GLY A 111 -11.11 -2.89 19.07
C GLY A 111 -12.22 -2.59 18.06
N TYR A 112 -12.89 -1.45 18.21
CA TYR A 112 -13.98 -1.05 17.31
C TYR A 112 -13.97 0.43 16.97
N LEU A 113 -14.59 0.75 15.84
CA LEU A 113 -14.62 2.09 15.26
C LEU A 113 -15.84 2.87 15.77
N LEU A 114 -15.61 4.13 16.11
CA LEU A 114 -16.63 5.08 16.56
C LEU A 114 -16.64 6.32 15.67
N ASN A 115 -17.83 6.82 15.38
CA ASN A 115 -18.02 8.16 14.83
C ASN A 115 -18.03 9.24 15.93
N LYS A 116 -18.28 10.50 15.57
CA LYS A 116 -18.30 11.63 16.54
C LYS A 116 -19.39 11.50 17.60
N ASP A 117 -20.49 10.83 17.27
CA ASP A 117 -21.63 10.65 18.18
C ASP A 117 -21.42 9.46 19.14
N GLY A 118 -20.27 8.79 19.05
CA GLY A 118 -19.94 7.60 19.84
C GLY A 118 -20.64 6.33 19.36
N GLU A 119 -21.22 6.35 18.17
CA GLU A 119 -21.86 5.19 17.56
C GLU A 119 -20.80 4.22 16.99
N ARG A 120 -20.94 2.94 17.26
CA ARG A 120 -20.21 1.86 16.62
C ARG A 120 -20.81 1.59 15.23
N PHE A 121 -20.49 2.46 14.27
CA PHE A 121 -21.16 2.53 12.97
C PHE A 121 -20.98 1.27 12.10
N MET A 122 -19.94 0.47 12.32
CA MET A 122 -19.73 -0.76 11.56
C MET A 122 -20.87 -1.79 11.74
N GLU A 123 -21.61 -1.73 12.83
CA GLU A 123 -22.79 -2.58 13.04
C GLU A 123 -23.91 -2.29 12.03
N ARG A 124 -23.96 -1.06 11.52
CA ARG A 124 -24.92 -0.64 10.48
C ARG A 124 -24.50 -1.06 9.09
N TYR A 125 -23.18 -0.98 8.79
CA TYR A 125 -22.66 -1.29 7.45
C TYR A 125 -22.36 -2.76 7.23
N ALA A 126 -21.99 -3.49 8.27
CA ALA A 126 -21.65 -4.90 8.22
C ALA A 126 -22.14 -5.63 9.49
N PRO A 127 -23.46 -5.89 9.64
CA PRO A 127 -24.04 -6.40 10.87
C PRO A 127 -23.40 -7.68 11.42
N ASN A 128 -22.94 -8.56 10.52
CA ASN A 128 -22.35 -9.85 10.90
C ASN A 128 -20.86 -9.73 11.25
N ALA A 129 -20.06 -9.15 10.36
CA ALA A 129 -18.60 -9.07 10.53
C ALA A 129 -18.15 -7.83 11.31
N LYS A 130 -19.00 -6.81 11.39
CA LYS A 130 -18.74 -5.53 12.09
C LYS A 130 -17.38 -4.95 11.72
N ASP A 131 -16.55 -4.64 12.69
CA ASP A 131 -15.22 -4.05 12.51
C ASP A 131 -14.20 -5.02 11.88
N LEU A 132 -14.53 -6.30 11.76
CA LEU A 132 -13.77 -7.33 11.06
C LEU A 132 -14.24 -7.58 9.63
N ALA A 133 -15.09 -6.73 9.08
CA ALA A 133 -15.46 -6.75 7.66
C ALA A 133 -14.22 -6.53 6.78
N GLY A 134 -14.33 -6.86 5.50
CA GLY A 134 -13.27 -6.67 4.53
C GLY A 134 -12.72 -5.23 4.54
N ARG A 135 -11.44 -5.05 4.29
CA ARG A 135 -10.74 -3.76 4.38
C ARG A 135 -11.41 -2.66 3.55
N ASP A 136 -11.89 -3.01 2.37
CA ASP A 136 -12.61 -2.10 1.47
C ASP A 136 -13.96 -1.66 2.05
N VAL A 137 -14.68 -2.57 2.71
CA VAL A 137 -15.95 -2.26 3.38
C VAL A 137 -15.72 -1.29 4.53
N VAL A 138 -14.73 -1.56 5.39
CA VAL A 138 -14.41 -0.71 6.53
C VAL A 138 -13.95 0.68 6.05
N ALA A 139 -13.05 0.74 5.07
CA ALA A 139 -12.56 2.02 4.53
C ALA A 139 -13.68 2.87 3.91
N ARG A 140 -14.57 2.26 3.13
CA ARG A 140 -15.75 2.95 2.57
C ARG A 140 -16.71 3.43 3.64
N SER A 141 -16.95 2.62 4.67
CA SER A 141 -17.84 2.99 5.78
C SER A 141 -17.31 4.21 6.54
N ILE A 142 -16.00 4.24 6.85
CA ILE A 142 -15.37 5.42 7.44
C ILE A 142 -15.55 6.65 6.55
N MET A 143 -15.34 6.51 5.25
CA MET A 143 -15.48 7.62 4.29
C MET A 143 -16.92 8.14 4.23
N ILE A 144 -17.91 7.24 4.28
CA ILE A 144 -19.33 7.62 4.31
C ILE A 144 -19.65 8.40 5.59
N GLU A 145 -19.20 7.91 6.77
CA GLU A 145 -19.39 8.62 8.03
C GLU A 145 -18.81 10.05 7.98
N ILE A 146 -17.61 10.19 7.43
CA ILE A 146 -16.97 11.50 7.27
C ILE A 146 -17.77 12.40 6.31
N ARG A 147 -18.17 11.90 5.14
CA ARG A 147 -18.90 12.66 4.12
C ARG A 147 -20.27 13.12 4.59
N GLU A 148 -20.94 12.33 5.40
CA GLU A 148 -22.23 12.65 5.99
C GLU A 148 -22.12 13.49 7.28
N GLY A 149 -20.93 13.98 7.58
CA GLY A 149 -20.68 14.88 8.70
C GLY A 149 -20.69 14.21 10.07
N ARG A 150 -20.55 12.88 10.14
CA ARG A 150 -20.43 12.12 11.40
C ARG A 150 -18.98 11.76 11.74
N GLY A 151 -18.01 12.21 10.98
CA GLY A 151 -16.61 12.13 11.33
C GLY A 151 -16.27 12.96 12.56
N CYS A 152 -15.28 12.53 13.34
CA CYS A 152 -14.70 13.31 14.41
C CYS A 152 -13.83 14.42 13.85
N ASP A 153 -13.87 15.59 14.44
CA ASP A 153 -12.99 16.70 14.06
C ASP A 153 -11.61 16.57 14.70
N GLY A 154 -10.58 16.98 13.98
CA GLY A 154 -9.21 17.00 14.48
C GLY A 154 -8.28 17.83 13.63
N PRO A 155 -7.05 18.08 14.10
CA PRO A 155 -6.09 18.97 13.43
C PRO A 155 -5.64 18.43 12.05
N TRP A 156 -5.86 17.15 11.78
CA TRP A 156 -5.50 16.47 10.53
C TRP A 156 -6.71 16.17 9.64
N GLY A 157 -7.83 16.83 9.92
CA GLY A 157 -9.09 16.64 9.20
C GLY A 157 -10.03 15.62 9.88
N PRO A 158 -11.20 15.40 9.24
CA PRO A 158 -12.20 14.50 9.78
C PRO A 158 -11.70 13.05 9.80
N HIS A 159 -12.01 12.31 10.86
CA HIS A 159 -11.56 10.94 11.08
C HIS A 159 -12.59 10.12 11.88
N ALA A 160 -12.38 8.81 11.97
CA ALA A 160 -13.05 7.91 12.90
C ALA A 160 -12.12 7.62 14.09
N LYS A 161 -12.66 7.30 15.25
CA LYS A 161 -11.89 6.85 16.42
C LYS A 161 -11.83 5.33 16.44
N LEU A 162 -10.66 4.78 16.75
CA LEU A 162 -10.49 3.38 17.11
C LEU A 162 -10.44 3.27 18.63
N LYS A 163 -11.43 2.60 19.23
CA LYS A 163 -11.53 2.41 20.67
C LYS A 163 -10.85 1.11 21.06
N LEU A 164 -9.89 1.20 21.97
CA LEU A 164 -9.08 0.09 22.49
C LEU A 164 -9.05 0.03 24.02
N ASP A 165 -9.33 1.13 24.70
CA ASP A 165 -9.19 1.30 26.15
C ASP A 165 -10.04 0.34 27.01
N HIS A 166 -11.01 -0.34 26.41
CA HIS A 166 -11.84 -1.36 27.06
C HIS A 166 -11.19 -2.75 27.08
N LEU A 167 -10.09 -2.96 26.34
CA LEU A 167 -9.46 -4.29 26.18
C LEU A 167 -8.61 -4.71 27.40
N GLY A 168 -8.35 -3.79 28.32
CA GLY A 168 -7.50 -4.05 29.49
C GLY A 168 -6.00 -4.01 29.16
N LYS A 169 -5.20 -3.93 30.22
CA LYS A 169 -3.75 -3.72 30.13
C LYS A 169 -3.02 -4.92 29.51
N GLU A 170 -3.46 -6.14 29.85
CA GLU A 170 -2.84 -7.38 29.38
C GLU A 170 -2.92 -7.58 27.85
N VAL A 171 -3.92 -6.97 27.19
CA VAL A 171 -4.09 -7.03 25.72
C VAL A 171 -3.33 -5.90 25.03
N LEU A 172 -3.09 -4.78 25.73
CA LEU A 172 -2.47 -3.58 25.16
C LEU A 172 -0.95 -3.54 25.35
N GLU A 173 -0.37 -4.36 26.19
CA GLU A 173 1.07 -4.57 26.41
C GLU A 173 1.58 -5.80 25.65
#